data_21da2ab034f636956e979deddff264b6
#
_entry.id   21da2ab034f636956e979deddff264b6
#
_cell.length_a   1.000
_cell.length_b   1.000
_cell.length_c   1.000
_cell.angle_alpha   90.00
_cell.angle_beta   90.00
_cell.angle_gamma   90.00
#
_symmetry.space_group_name_H-M   'P 1'
#
loop_
_entity.id
_entity.type
_entity.pdbx_description
1 polymer ?
#
loop_
_entity_poly.entity_id
_entity_poly.type
_entity_poly.pdbx_seq_one_letter_code
_entity_poly.pdbx_strand_id
1 'polypeptide(L)'
;MDTSSIEPRLSSYLHAKACRAGTPLSGNFELTARCNFNCRMCYVHLTPEEQRSRGRELTADEWLAIAETARSRGMLFLLLTGGEPLIRPDFRYILTELKKMGLMVSVNSNGSLIDSDWLDFFRSEPPFQFNITLYGAGNESYEALCGRPAFTKVTENIRALKEIGVGVKMNVSMTPWNVRDMAEIHKIAEELGTPMQLATYMFPPVRRSAEMVGKNDRFTPEEAAGYEVMWDKLRFTPEVLCQRAEAMAKGLELPREETCEGTPGEGISCRAGRAAFWINWRGDMTPCGMMTEPKFSVPELGFDRAWEETRAATDAIRLPAECTGCKYKHACHACAAMCVSETGRFDGRPDYVCRMTQETVRLTLEAVK
;
A
#
# COMPACT_ATOMS: atom_id res chain seq x y z
N MET A 1 25.08 -15.46 -8.32
CA MET A 1 25.42 -14.30 -7.47
C MET A 1 24.93 -13.07 -8.20
N ASP A 2 23.92 -12.42 -7.67
CA ASP A 2 23.46 -11.16 -8.22
C ASP A 2 24.45 -10.06 -7.82
N THR A 3 25.26 -9.62 -8.76
CA THR A 3 26.24 -8.53 -8.57
C THR A 3 25.60 -7.15 -8.50
N SER A 4 24.26 -7.08 -8.56
CA SER A 4 23.46 -5.83 -8.44
C SER A 4 23.47 -5.22 -7.04
N SER A 5 24.14 -5.89 -6.06
CA SER A 5 24.17 -5.44 -4.67
C SER A 5 25.09 -4.24 -4.40
N ILE A 6 25.90 -3.81 -5.36
CA ILE A 6 26.88 -2.72 -5.19
C ILE A 6 26.30 -1.37 -5.63
N GLU A 7 25.34 -1.36 -6.57
CA GLU A 7 24.68 -0.13 -7.01
C GLU A 7 23.27 -0.02 -6.42
N PRO A 8 22.92 1.09 -5.76
CA PRO A 8 21.56 1.29 -5.29
C PRO A 8 20.61 1.33 -6.48
N ARG A 9 19.43 0.69 -6.36
CA ARG A 9 18.38 0.80 -7.37
C ARG A 9 18.10 2.28 -7.64
N LEU A 10 18.06 2.69 -8.92
CA LEU A 10 17.84 4.09 -9.31
C LEU A 10 16.62 4.71 -8.60
N SER A 11 15.52 3.96 -8.49
CA SER A 11 14.32 4.40 -7.79
C SER A 11 14.58 4.71 -6.32
N SER A 12 15.37 3.89 -5.61
CA SER A 12 15.73 4.11 -4.20
C SER A 12 16.60 5.35 -4.04
N TYR A 13 17.58 5.54 -4.93
CA TYR A 13 18.41 6.75 -4.96
C TYR A 13 17.58 8.02 -5.19
N LEU A 14 16.66 7.99 -6.18
CA LEU A 14 15.77 9.13 -6.47
C LEU A 14 14.89 9.48 -5.27
N HIS A 15 14.32 8.48 -4.59
CA HIS A 15 13.49 8.71 -3.40
C HIS A 15 14.31 9.26 -2.23
N ALA A 16 15.50 8.74 -1.97
CA ALA A 16 16.37 9.27 -0.92
C ALA A 16 16.73 10.73 -1.17
N LYS A 17 17.07 11.08 -2.43
CA LYS A 17 17.33 12.47 -2.84
C LYS A 17 16.08 13.35 -2.69
N ALA A 18 14.93 12.88 -3.13
CA ALA A 18 13.65 13.59 -3.03
C ALA A 18 13.24 13.83 -1.56
N CYS A 19 13.42 12.86 -0.67
CA CYS A 19 13.18 13.03 0.77
C CYS A 19 14.01 14.16 1.36
N ARG A 20 15.30 14.26 1.02
CA ARG A 20 16.17 15.35 1.49
C ARG A 20 15.77 16.71 0.92
N ALA A 21 15.40 16.73 -0.37
CA ALA A 21 15.00 17.95 -1.05
C ALA A 21 13.56 18.40 -0.77
N GLY A 22 12.73 17.52 -0.20
CA GLY A 22 11.29 17.75 -0.03
C GLY A 22 10.52 17.75 -1.35
N THR A 23 11.01 17.02 -2.34
CA THR A 23 10.36 16.89 -3.65
C THR A 23 9.25 15.86 -3.58
N PRO A 24 8.01 16.15 -4.02
CA PRO A 24 6.90 15.21 -4.04
C PRO A 24 7.03 14.20 -5.19
N LEU A 25 8.04 13.32 -5.12
CA LEU A 25 8.42 12.42 -6.22
C LEU A 25 7.34 11.40 -6.56
N SER A 26 6.54 10.96 -5.56
CA SER A 26 5.51 9.95 -5.72
C SER A 26 4.15 10.46 -5.25
N GLY A 27 3.16 10.44 -6.13
CA GLY A 27 1.77 10.75 -5.82
C GLY A 27 0.90 9.50 -5.75
N ASN A 28 -0.13 9.52 -4.90
CA ASN A 28 -1.17 8.51 -4.88
C ASN A 28 -2.52 9.23 -4.97
N PHE A 29 -3.25 9.00 -6.06
CA PHE A 29 -4.56 9.57 -6.31
C PHE A 29 -5.64 8.51 -6.08
N GLU A 30 -6.41 8.68 -5.02
CA GLU A 30 -7.59 7.86 -4.75
C GLU A 30 -8.79 8.48 -5.47
N LEU A 31 -9.01 8.05 -6.71
CA LEU A 31 -9.94 8.70 -7.64
C LEU A 31 -11.40 8.63 -7.20
N THR A 32 -11.78 7.59 -6.45
CA THR A 32 -13.16 7.31 -6.06
C THR A 32 -13.21 6.46 -4.78
N ALA A 33 -14.27 6.64 -3.99
CA ALA A 33 -14.58 5.71 -2.89
C ALA A 33 -15.52 4.57 -3.33
N ARG A 34 -16.07 4.62 -4.55
CA ARG A 34 -16.98 3.61 -5.09
C ARG A 34 -16.22 2.36 -5.50
N CYS A 35 -16.83 1.20 -5.29
CA CYS A 35 -16.28 -0.08 -5.71
C CYS A 35 -17.40 -1.04 -6.11
N ASN A 36 -17.12 -1.96 -7.02
CA ASN A 36 -18.02 -3.05 -7.37
C ASN A 36 -17.90 -4.26 -6.43
N PHE A 37 -16.93 -4.24 -5.49
CA PHE A 37 -16.79 -5.19 -4.39
C PHE A 37 -17.19 -4.57 -3.06
N ASN A 38 -17.53 -5.42 -2.07
CA ASN A 38 -17.80 -5.03 -0.70
C ASN A 38 -16.93 -5.83 0.28
N CYS A 39 -15.61 -5.67 0.15
CA CYS A 39 -14.65 -6.42 0.97
C CYS A 39 -14.78 -6.06 2.45
N ARG A 40 -14.81 -7.09 3.30
CA ARG A 40 -15.02 -6.95 4.77
C ARG A 40 -13.96 -6.08 5.43
N MET A 41 -12.69 -6.15 4.99
CA MET A 41 -11.59 -5.38 5.53
C MET A 41 -11.38 -4.01 4.86
N CYS A 42 -12.23 -3.61 3.90
CA CYS A 42 -12.00 -2.40 3.13
C CYS A 42 -12.09 -1.13 4.00
N TYR A 43 -11.10 -0.26 3.88
CA TYR A 43 -11.04 1.02 4.58
C TYR A 43 -11.41 2.22 3.69
N VAL A 44 -11.68 1.98 2.39
CA VAL A 44 -12.00 3.04 1.40
C VAL A 44 -13.45 3.02 1.00
N HIS A 45 -14.01 1.83 0.71
CA HIS A 45 -15.33 1.68 0.11
C HIS A 45 -16.42 2.37 0.93
N LEU A 46 -17.19 3.22 0.26
CA LEU A 46 -18.39 3.90 0.78
C LEU A 46 -19.59 3.53 -0.07
N THR A 47 -20.77 3.44 0.57
CA THR A 47 -22.03 3.39 -0.16
C THR A 47 -22.26 4.72 -0.90
N PRO A 48 -23.13 4.74 -1.91
CA PRO A 48 -23.49 6.01 -2.59
C PRO A 48 -24.04 7.09 -1.64
N GLU A 49 -24.80 6.69 -0.61
CA GLU A 49 -25.32 7.60 0.43
C GLU A 49 -24.19 8.18 1.28
N GLU A 50 -23.31 7.32 1.79
CA GLU A 50 -22.15 7.73 2.59
C GLU A 50 -21.24 8.66 1.80
N GLN A 51 -21.01 8.36 0.51
CA GLN A 51 -20.20 9.22 -0.34
C GLN A 51 -20.84 10.59 -0.53
N ARG A 52 -22.13 10.65 -0.89
CA ARG A 52 -22.84 11.92 -1.05
C ARG A 52 -22.84 12.76 0.22
N SER A 53 -22.99 12.15 1.38
CA SER A 53 -22.95 12.85 2.67
C SER A 53 -21.57 13.44 3.01
N ARG A 54 -20.49 12.88 2.45
CA ARG A 54 -19.11 13.31 2.70
C ARG A 54 -18.56 14.29 1.65
N GLY A 55 -19.24 14.48 0.52
CA GLY A 55 -18.87 15.40 -0.54
C GLY A 55 -18.93 14.82 -1.95
N ARG A 56 -18.34 15.52 -2.92
CA ARG A 56 -18.23 15.09 -4.31
C ARG A 56 -16.85 14.55 -4.63
N GLU A 57 -16.76 13.72 -5.64
CA GLU A 57 -15.48 13.34 -6.24
C GLU A 57 -14.89 14.53 -7.05
N LEU A 58 -13.58 14.63 -7.10
CA LEU A 58 -12.92 15.53 -8.05
C LEU A 58 -13.19 15.08 -9.48
N THR A 59 -13.37 16.05 -10.37
CA THR A 59 -13.50 15.83 -11.82
C THR A 59 -12.16 15.40 -12.42
N ALA A 60 -12.19 14.88 -13.66
CA ALA A 60 -10.96 14.56 -14.40
C ALA A 60 -10.05 15.79 -14.52
N ASP A 61 -10.61 16.95 -14.90
CA ASP A 61 -9.83 18.18 -15.08
C ASP A 61 -9.19 18.67 -13.78
N GLU A 62 -9.86 18.53 -12.63
CA GLU A 62 -9.29 18.84 -11.32
C GLU A 62 -8.11 17.90 -10.99
N TRP A 63 -8.24 16.60 -11.25
CA TRP A 63 -7.15 15.65 -11.09
C TRP A 63 -5.94 15.95 -11.99
N LEU A 64 -6.19 16.33 -13.26
CA LEU A 64 -5.14 16.67 -14.21
C LEU A 64 -4.44 17.97 -13.83
N ALA A 65 -5.17 18.97 -13.35
CA ALA A 65 -4.57 20.24 -12.87
C ALA A 65 -3.67 19.99 -11.64
N ILE A 66 -4.11 19.13 -10.70
CA ILE A 66 -3.29 18.71 -9.56
C ILE A 66 -2.03 17.98 -10.04
N ALA A 67 -2.18 17.04 -10.98
CA ALA A 67 -1.07 16.28 -11.54
C ALA A 67 -0.03 17.15 -12.23
N GLU A 68 -0.47 18.13 -13.02
CA GLU A 68 0.44 19.08 -13.71
C GLU A 68 1.24 19.91 -12.71
N THR A 69 0.60 20.42 -11.65
CA THR A 69 1.31 21.15 -10.59
C THR A 69 2.30 20.25 -9.85
N ALA A 70 1.87 19.03 -9.47
CA ALA A 70 2.74 18.07 -8.80
C ALA A 70 3.94 17.66 -9.68
N ARG A 71 3.72 17.47 -10.99
CA ARG A 71 4.76 17.19 -11.98
C ARG A 71 5.77 18.32 -12.06
N SER A 72 5.31 19.55 -12.11
CA SER A 72 6.20 20.73 -12.13
C SER A 72 7.07 20.83 -10.87
N ARG A 73 6.62 20.25 -9.75
CA ARG A 73 7.37 20.14 -8.49
C ARG A 73 8.24 18.88 -8.42
N GLY A 74 8.25 18.05 -9.47
CA GLY A 74 9.14 16.89 -9.59
C GLY A 74 8.47 15.53 -9.41
N MET A 75 7.13 15.45 -9.36
CA MET A 75 6.44 14.16 -9.37
C MET A 75 6.76 13.39 -10.65
N LEU A 76 7.17 12.14 -10.49
CA LEU A 76 7.46 11.21 -11.59
C LEU A 76 6.59 9.96 -11.50
N PHE A 77 6.37 9.43 -10.29
CA PHE A 77 5.61 8.22 -10.06
C PHE A 77 4.21 8.56 -9.56
N LEU A 78 3.20 7.98 -10.17
CA LEU A 78 1.81 8.18 -9.77
C LEU A 78 1.09 6.86 -9.67
N LEU A 79 0.43 6.62 -8.54
CA LEU A 79 -0.47 5.51 -8.35
C LEU A 79 -1.92 5.98 -8.43
N LEU A 80 -2.69 5.45 -9.37
CA LEU A 80 -4.13 5.58 -9.41
C LEU A 80 -4.77 4.47 -8.61
N THR A 81 -5.65 4.82 -7.69
CA THR A 81 -6.31 3.89 -6.79
C THR A 81 -7.72 4.40 -6.43
N GLY A 82 -8.35 3.78 -5.46
CA GLY A 82 -9.66 4.18 -4.97
C GLY A 82 -10.35 3.01 -4.28
N GLY A 83 -11.68 2.95 -4.36
CA GLY A 83 -12.39 1.70 -4.23
C GLY A 83 -12.03 0.80 -5.42
N GLU A 84 -12.60 1.11 -6.61
CA GLU A 84 -12.17 0.54 -7.89
C GLU A 84 -12.06 1.67 -8.93
N PRO A 85 -10.85 2.05 -9.35
CA PRO A 85 -10.68 3.18 -10.25
C PRO A 85 -11.31 2.97 -11.64
N LEU A 86 -11.38 1.72 -12.12
CA LEU A 86 -11.97 1.39 -13.44
C LEU A 86 -13.49 1.57 -13.49
N ILE A 87 -14.15 1.82 -12.35
CA ILE A 87 -15.60 2.16 -12.34
C ILE A 87 -15.87 3.59 -12.82
N ARG A 88 -14.85 4.45 -12.84
CA ARG A 88 -14.99 5.83 -13.33
C ARG A 88 -15.10 5.88 -14.84
N PRO A 89 -16.13 6.53 -15.40
CA PRO A 89 -16.32 6.61 -16.85
C PRO A 89 -15.20 7.42 -17.54
N ASP A 90 -14.56 8.35 -16.81
CA ASP A 90 -13.49 9.22 -17.28
C ASP A 90 -12.07 8.65 -17.03
N PHE A 91 -11.95 7.42 -16.51
CA PHE A 91 -10.65 6.82 -16.19
C PHE A 91 -9.71 6.74 -17.39
N ARG A 92 -10.23 6.34 -18.57
CA ARG A 92 -9.42 6.27 -19.80
C ARG A 92 -8.82 7.62 -20.15
N TYR A 93 -9.61 8.68 -20.08
CA TYR A 93 -9.16 10.05 -20.31
C TYR A 93 -8.08 10.46 -19.29
N ILE A 94 -8.33 10.26 -18.00
CA ILE A 94 -7.37 10.55 -16.93
C ILE A 94 -6.04 9.84 -17.18
N LEU A 95 -6.04 8.52 -17.40
CA LEU A 95 -4.82 7.75 -17.62
C LEU A 95 -4.02 8.24 -18.84
N THR A 96 -4.72 8.46 -19.97
CA THR A 96 -4.09 8.95 -21.21
C THR A 96 -3.42 10.30 -21.02
N GLU A 97 -4.09 11.26 -20.40
CA GLU A 97 -3.52 12.60 -20.17
C GLU A 97 -2.35 12.58 -19.18
N LEU A 98 -2.46 11.82 -18.09
CA LEU A 98 -1.35 11.65 -17.14
C LEU A 98 -0.09 11.04 -17.79
N LYS A 99 -0.27 10.09 -18.69
CA LYS A 99 0.85 9.50 -19.47
C LYS A 99 1.46 10.53 -20.44
N LYS A 100 0.64 11.35 -21.10
CA LYS A 100 1.13 12.46 -21.95
C LYS A 100 1.96 13.47 -21.18
N MET A 101 1.68 13.66 -19.89
CA MET A 101 2.51 14.47 -19.00
C MET A 101 3.88 13.85 -18.71
N GLY A 102 4.15 12.61 -19.15
CA GLY A 102 5.40 11.88 -18.88
C GLY A 102 5.46 11.19 -17.51
N LEU A 103 4.33 11.03 -16.83
CA LEU A 103 4.27 10.34 -15.54
C LEU A 103 4.33 8.82 -15.71
N MET A 104 5.01 8.14 -14.79
CA MET A 104 4.99 6.69 -14.66
C MET A 104 3.76 6.29 -13.83
N VAL A 105 2.66 5.96 -14.51
CA VAL A 105 1.37 5.71 -13.88
C VAL A 105 1.17 4.22 -13.61
N SER A 106 1.05 3.85 -12.34
CA SER A 106 0.61 2.52 -11.89
C SER A 106 -0.87 2.55 -11.48
N VAL A 107 -1.54 1.41 -11.55
CA VAL A 107 -2.97 1.30 -11.22
C VAL A 107 -3.19 0.20 -10.19
N ASN A 108 -3.83 0.53 -9.07
CA ASN A 108 -4.38 -0.46 -8.14
C ASN A 108 -5.80 -0.81 -8.57
N SER A 109 -6.07 -2.09 -8.78
CA SER A 109 -7.40 -2.57 -9.19
C SER A 109 -7.71 -3.92 -8.53
N ASN A 110 -9.00 -4.23 -8.37
CA ASN A 110 -9.43 -5.58 -8.03
C ASN A 110 -9.43 -6.51 -9.26
N GLY A 111 -9.17 -5.99 -10.46
CA GLY A 111 -9.01 -6.72 -11.71
C GLY A 111 -10.28 -7.31 -12.32
N SER A 112 -11.45 -7.17 -11.68
CA SER A 112 -12.68 -7.86 -12.12
C SER A 112 -13.40 -7.17 -13.27
N LEU A 113 -13.16 -5.88 -13.50
CA LEU A 113 -13.83 -5.09 -14.54
C LEU A 113 -13.11 -5.12 -15.89
N ILE A 114 -11.95 -5.73 -15.97
CA ILE A 114 -11.18 -5.81 -17.20
C ILE A 114 -11.86 -6.79 -18.15
N ASP A 115 -12.33 -6.27 -19.28
CA ASP A 115 -12.94 -6.99 -20.39
C ASP A 115 -12.16 -6.75 -21.70
N SER A 116 -12.68 -7.21 -22.83
CA SER A 116 -12.06 -7.02 -24.15
C SER A 116 -11.79 -5.54 -24.47
N ASP A 117 -12.75 -4.66 -24.17
CA ASP A 117 -12.65 -3.23 -24.46
C ASP A 117 -11.56 -2.55 -23.60
N TRP A 118 -11.40 -3.01 -22.34
CA TRP A 118 -10.30 -2.58 -21.49
C TRP A 118 -8.95 -3.13 -21.96
N LEU A 119 -8.88 -4.40 -22.41
CA LEU A 119 -7.66 -4.98 -22.93
C LEU A 119 -7.21 -4.28 -24.23
N ASP A 120 -8.13 -3.93 -25.11
CA ASP A 120 -7.82 -3.16 -26.32
C ASP A 120 -7.32 -1.75 -25.99
N PHE A 121 -7.92 -1.09 -25.02
CA PHE A 121 -7.43 0.19 -24.52
C PHE A 121 -6.03 0.06 -23.92
N PHE A 122 -5.77 -0.92 -23.04
CA PHE A 122 -4.46 -1.09 -22.40
C PHE A 122 -3.38 -1.60 -23.37
N ARG A 123 -3.75 -2.19 -24.50
CA ARG A 123 -2.80 -2.53 -25.57
C ARG A 123 -2.24 -1.26 -26.24
N SER A 124 -3.06 -0.24 -26.43
CA SER A 124 -2.66 1.05 -27.01
C SER A 124 -2.12 2.03 -25.96
N GLU A 125 -2.69 2.02 -24.76
CA GLU A 125 -2.39 2.93 -23.66
C GLU A 125 -2.04 2.18 -22.36
N PRO A 126 -0.95 1.36 -22.35
CA PRO A 126 -0.61 0.58 -21.16
C PRO A 126 -0.20 1.50 -20.00
N PRO A 127 -0.67 1.25 -18.76
CA PRO A 127 -0.05 1.84 -17.59
C PRO A 127 1.36 1.26 -17.39
N PHE A 128 2.17 1.90 -16.54
CA PHE A 128 3.48 1.35 -16.18
C PHE A 128 3.34 -0.04 -15.54
N GLN A 129 2.34 -0.21 -14.65
CA GLN A 129 2.08 -1.48 -13.97
C GLN A 129 0.66 -1.51 -13.41
N PHE A 130 0.03 -2.68 -13.41
CA PHE A 130 -1.11 -2.98 -12.56
C PHE A 130 -0.67 -3.63 -11.26
N ASN A 131 -1.23 -3.18 -10.14
CA ASN A 131 -1.21 -3.89 -8.87
C ASN A 131 -2.62 -4.49 -8.68
N ILE A 132 -2.76 -5.79 -8.89
CA ILE A 132 -4.05 -6.48 -8.75
C ILE A 132 -4.08 -7.20 -7.41
N THR A 133 -5.18 -7.00 -6.65
CA THR A 133 -5.35 -7.72 -5.39
C THR A 133 -6.00 -9.08 -5.63
N LEU A 134 -5.29 -10.14 -5.24
CA LEU A 134 -5.86 -11.50 -5.21
C LEU A 134 -6.38 -11.80 -3.80
N TYR A 135 -7.68 -12.06 -3.68
CA TYR A 135 -8.36 -12.18 -2.39
C TYR A 135 -8.55 -13.64 -1.91
N GLY A 136 -8.16 -14.63 -2.70
CA GLY A 136 -8.28 -16.05 -2.39
C GLY A 136 -7.84 -16.93 -3.55
N ALA A 137 -7.85 -18.24 -3.38
CA ALA A 137 -7.50 -19.23 -4.40
C ALA A 137 -8.74 -19.85 -5.09
N GLY A 138 -9.93 -19.32 -4.82
CA GLY A 138 -11.17 -19.80 -5.42
C GLY A 138 -12.32 -18.83 -5.25
N ASN A 139 -13.41 -19.08 -5.97
CA ASN A 139 -14.61 -18.23 -5.94
C ASN A 139 -15.26 -18.21 -4.55
N GLU A 140 -15.18 -19.30 -3.78
CA GLU A 140 -15.70 -19.36 -2.41
C GLU A 140 -15.01 -18.36 -1.48
N SER A 141 -13.67 -18.32 -1.48
CA SER A 141 -12.91 -17.37 -0.68
C SER A 141 -13.15 -15.93 -1.10
N TYR A 142 -13.28 -15.68 -2.41
CA TYR A 142 -13.65 -14.37 -2.93
C TYR A 142 -15.04 -13.93 -2.47
N GLU A 143 -16.03 -14.81 -2.53
CA GLU A 143 -17.39 -14.50 -2.08
C GLU A 143 -17.42 -14.23 -0.57
N ALA A 144 -16.73 -15.05 0.21
CA ALA A 144 -16.64 -14.90 1.67
C ALA A 144 -16.00 -13.56 2.07
N LEU A 145 -14.96 -13.11 1.36
CA LEU A 145 -14.21 -11.90 1.70
C LEU A 145 -14.73 -10.65 1.00
N CYS A 146 -15.08 -10.76 -0.30
CA CYS A 146 -15.39 -9.61 -1.16
C CYS A 146 -16.88 -9.49 -1.51
N GLY A 147 -17.70 -10.48 -1.12
CA GLY A 147 -19.12 -10.54 -1.45
C GLY A 147 -19.42 -10.89 -2.91
N ARG A 148 -18.43 -11.40 -3.67
CA ARG A 148 -18.59 -11.79 -5.08
C ARG A 148 -17.64 -12.92 -5.47
N PRO A 149 -18.08 -13.94 -6.24
CA PRO A 149 -17.25 -15.06 -6.73
C PRO A 149 -16.45 -14.62 -7.98
N ALA A 150 -15.37 -13.84 -7.80
CA ALA A 150 -14.64 -13.23 -8.91
C ALA A 150 -13.25 -13.82 -9.18
N PHE A 151 -12.85 -14.90 -8.51
CA PHE A 151 -11.52 -15.50 -8.65
C PHE A 151 -11.17 -15.86 -10.10
N THR A 152 -12.03 -16.64 -10.77
CA THR A 152 -11.80 -17.07 -12.15
C THR A 152 -11.60 -15.89 -13.08
N LYS A 153 -12.50 -14.90 -13.01
CA LYS A 153 -12.42 -13.69 -13.84
C LYS A 153 -11.13 -12.90 -13.60
N VAL A 154 -10.74 -12.73 -12.34
CA VAL A 154 -9.53 -11.95 -11.99
C VAL A 154 -8.26 -12.66 -12.48
N THR A 155 -8.15 -13.98 -12.29
CA THR A 155 -6.97 -14.74 -12.76
C THR A 155 -6.88 -14.80 -14.29
N GLU A 156 -7.99 -14.91 -14.99
CA GLU A 156 -8.05 -14.77 -16.45
C GLU A 156 -7.59 -13.38 -16.90
N ASN A 157 -8.06 -12.33 -16.25
CA ASN A 157 -7.68 -10.96 -16.57
C ASN A 157 -6.19 -10.67 -16.28
N ILE A 158 -5.61 -11.27 -15.24
CA ILE A 158 -4.15 -11.19 -15.01
C ILE A 158 -3.38 -11.81 -16.18
N ARG A 159 -3.80 -12.99 -16.65
CA ARG A 159 -3.17 -13.64 -17.82
C ARG A 159 -3.29 -12.76 -19.07
N ALA A 160 -4.50 -12.27 -19.36
CA ALA A 160 -4.75 -11.44 -20.52
C ALA A 160 -3.96 -10.12 -20.53
N LEU A 161 -3.82 -9.45 -19.37
CA LEU A 161 -2.97 -8.27 -19.24
C LEU A 161 -1.50 -8.59 -19.55
N LYS A 162 -0.99 -9.72 -19.05
CA LYS A 162 0.39 -10.15 -19.33
C LYS A 162 0.60 -10.52 -20.79
N GLU A 163 -0.37 -11.16 -21.43
CA GLU A 163 -0.33 -11.52 -22.86
C GLU A 163 -0.23 -10.29 -23.77
N ILE A 164 -0.84 -9.17 -23.37
CA ILE A 164 -0.71 -7.90 -24.09
C ILE A 164 0.52 -7.07 -23.68
N GLY A 165 1.40 -7.62 -22.83
CA GLY A 165 2.66 -6.99 -22.42
C GLY A 165 2.55 -6.01 -21.25
N VAL A 166 1.41 -5.94 -20.57
CA VAL A 166 1.24 -5.07 -19.39
C VAL A 166 1.83 -5.73 -18.14
N GLY A 167 2.70 -5.01 -17.44
CA GLY A 167 3.27 -5.48 -16.18
C GLY A 167 2.19 -5.64 -15.08
N VAL A 168 2.19 -6.78 -14.39
CA VAL A 168 1.27 -7.04 -13.28
C VAL A 168 2.06 -7.45 -12.05
N LYS A 169 1.70 -6.86 -10.89
CA LYS A 169 2.10 -7.28 -9.55
C LYS A 169 0.86 -7.70 -8.78
N MET A 170 0.93 -8.78 -8.04
CA MET A 170 -0.15 -9.22 -7.16
C MET A 170 0.04 -8.68 -5.74
N ASN A 171 -1.02 -8.13 -5.18
CA ASN A 171 -1.11 -7.79 -3.76
C ASN A 171 -2.05 -8.78 -3.07
N VAL A 172 -1.69 -9.20 -1.87
CA VAL A 172 -2.49 -10.12 -1.08
C VAL A 172 -2.56 -9.62 0.35
N SER A 173 -3.78 -9.42 0.84
CA SER A 173 -4.05 -9.15 2.26
C SER A 173 -4.59 -10.43 2.89
N MET A 174 -3.81 -11.02 3.80
CA MET A 174 -4.25 -12.19 4.55
C MET A 174 -5.18 -11.79 5.68
N THR A 175 -6.29 -12.49 5.75
CA THR A 175 -7.37 -12.28 6.70
C THR A 175 -7.87 -13.65 7.22
N PRO A 176 -8.65 -13.69 8.30
CA PRO A 176 -9.25 -14.96 8.77
C PRO A 176 -10.11 -15.68 7.71
N TRP A 177 -10.58 -14.98 6.68
CA TRP A 177 -11.46 -15.55 5.65
C TRP A 177 -10.72 -16.21 4.48
N ASN A 178 -9.43 -15.87 4.24
CA ASN A 178 -8.68 -16.37 3.09
C ASN A 178 -7.32 -16.98 3.45
N VAL A 179 -6.92 -17.02 4.72
CA VAL A 179 -5.58 -17.49 5.12
C VAL A 179 -5.34 -18.97 4.78
N ARG A 180 -6.38 -19.79 4.73
CA ARG A 180 -6.30 -21.19 4.29
C ARG A 180 -5.78 -21.34 2.85
N ASP A 181 -5.93 -20.31 2.05
CA ASP A 181 -5.55 -20.27 0.65
C ASP A 181 -4.10 -19.80 0.42
N MET A 182 -3.34 -19.46 1.47
CA MET A 182 -2.01 -18.82 1.35
C MET A 182 -1.05 -19.58 0.44
N ALA A 183 -0.92 -20.89 0.63
CA ALA A 183 -0.02 -21.72 -0.16
C ALA A 183 -0.46 -21.81 -1.64
N GLU A 184 -1.77 -21.95 -1.88
CA GLU A 184 -2.29 -22.03 -3.24
C GLU A 184 -2.22 -20.68 -3.95
N ILE A 185 -2.45 -19.56 -3.24
CA ILE A 185 -2.21 -18.21 -3.79
C ILE A 185 -0.76 -18.03 -4.21
N HIS A 186 0.20 -18.51 -3.40
CA HIS A 186 1.62 -18.47 -3.75
C HIS A 186 1.90 -19.25 -5.04
N LYS A 187 1.40 -20.47 -5.14
CA LYS A 187 1.52 -21.30 -6.33
C LYS A 187 0.90 -20.65 -7.58
N ILE A 188 -0.29 -20.05 -7.45
CA ILE A 188 -0.92 -19.30 -8.54
C ILE A 188 -0.03 -18.13 -8.99
N ALA A 189 0.61 -17.42 -8.06
CA ALA A 189 1.53 -16.33 -8.40
C ALA A 189 2.75 -16.84 -9.18
N GLU A 190 3.31 -17.98 -8.78
CA GLU A 190 4.41 -18.63 -9.50
C GLU A 190 3.98 -19.11 -10.89
N GLU A 191 2.85 -19.79 -11.02
CA GLU A 191 2.29 -20.24 -12.31
C GLU A 191 2.00 -19.07 -13.26
N LEU A 192 1.54 -17.95 -12.74
CA LEU A 192 1.32 -16.72 -13.48
C LEU A 192 2.64 -15.97 -13.75
N GLY A 193 3.77 -16.38 -13.15
CA GLY A 193 5.04 -15.65 -13.21
C GLY A 193 4.88 -14.19 -12.79
N THR A 194 4.11 -13.94 -11.73
CA THR A 194 3.71 -12.59 -11.28
C THR A 194 4.29 -12.29 -9.91
N PRO A 195 5.10 -11.23 -9.76
CA PRO A 195 5.61 -10.84 -8.45
C PRO A 195 4.46 -10.62 -7.46
N MET A 196 4.61 -11.10 -6.23
CA MET A 196 3.57 -11.01 -5.22
C MET A 196 4.08 -10.35 -3.94
N GLN A 197 3.24 -9.50 -3.34
CA GLN A 197 3.43 -8.95 -2.01
C GLN A 197 2.26 -9.38 -1.13
N LEU A 198 2.58 -9.93 0.04
CA LEU A 198 1.59 -10.38 1.01
C LEU A 198 1.74 -9.59 2.32
N ALA A 199 0.61 -9.25 2.94
CA ALA A 199 0.54 -8.63 4.25
C ALA A 199 -0.38 -9.41 5.17
N THR A 200 0.05 -9.65 6.41
CA THR A 200 -0.72 -10.31 7.48
C THR A 200 -1.27 -9.29 8.49
N TYR A 201 -0.66 -8.10 8.56
CA TYR A 201 -1.18 -7.00 9.36
C TYR A 201 -2.28 -6.25 8.62
N MET A 202 -3.44 -6.13 9.24
CA MET A 202 -4.58 -5.38 8.73
C MET A 202 -4.79 -4.12 9.58
N PHE A 203 -4.73 -2.96 8.92
CA PHE A 203 -5.01 -1.68 9.58
C PHE A 203 -6.45 -1.60 10.07
N PRO A 204 -6.70 -1.12 11.30
CA PRO A 204 -8.03 -0.67 11.70
C PRO A 204 -8.59 0.33 10.69
N PRO A 205 -9.86 0.18 10.23
CA PRO A 205 -10.44 1.02 9.17
C PRO A 205 -10.88 2.41 9.69
N VAL A 206 -9.97 3.13 10.33
CA VAL A 206 -10.20 4.46 10.95
C VAL A 206 -10.68 5.51 9.94
N ARG A 207 -10.38 5.32 8.66
CA ARG A 207 -10.87 6.20 7.60
C ARG A 207 -12.39 6.08 7.36
N ARG A 208 -12.98 4.93 7.69
CA ARG A 208 -14.44 4.74 7.65
C ARG A 208 -15.11 5.32 8.88
N SER A 209 -14.56 5.08 10.07
CA SER A 209 -15.03 5.63 11.33
C SER A 209 -13.89 5.75 12.34
N ALA A 210 -13.81 6.89 13.03
CA ALA A 210 -12.86 7.11 14.12
C ALA A 210 -13.08 6.13 15.30
N GLU A 211 -14.29 5.57 15.44
CA GLU A 211 -14.59 4.56 16.48
C GLU A 211 -13.88 3.23 16.26
N MET A 212 -13.29 3.04 15.06
CA MET A 212 -12.57 1.82 14.69
C MET A 212 -11.10 1.82 15.13
N VAL A 213 -10.64 2.82 15.87
CA VAL A 213 -9.29 2.84 16.46
C VAL A 213 -9.06 1.56 17.26
N GLY A 214 -8.00 0.81 16.92
CA GLY A 214 -7.63 -0.47 17.55
C GLY A 214 -8.60 -1.63 17.29
N LYS A 215 -9.66 -1.42 16.51
CA LYS A 215 -10.70 -2.42 16.25
C LYS A 215 -10.66 -2.87 14.80
N ASN A 216 -10.65 -4.18 14.59
CA ASN A 216 -10.77 -4.78 13.26
C ASN A 216 -11.08 -6.29 13.41
N ASP A 217 -11.84 -6.85 12.47
CA ASP A 217 -12.00 -8.30 12.32
C ASP A 217 -10.75 -8.86 11.63
N ARG A 218 -9.69 -9.09 12.41
CA ARG A 218 -8.37 -9.53 11.93
C ARG A 218 -7.80 -10.62 12.84
N PHE A 219 -6.68 -11.16 12.46
CA PHE A 219 -5.92 -12.08 13.31
C PHE A 219 -5.57 -11.46 14.65
N THR A 220 -5.37 -12.31 15.66
CA THR A 220 -4.61 -11.89 16.84
C THR A 220 -3.16 -11.56 16.44
N PRO A 221 -2.41 -10.80 17.25
CA PRO A 221 -1.00 -10.52 16.95
C PRO A 221 -0.17 -11.80 16.75
N GLU A 222 -0.44 -12.83 17.54
CA GLU A 222 0.26 -14.11 17.51
C GLU A 222 -0.07 -14.91 16.24
N GLU A 223 -1.34 -14.94 15.82
CA GLU A 223 -1.75 -15.57 14.56
C GLU A 223 -1.14 -14.85 13.36
N ALA A 224 -1.19 -13.50 13.34
CA ALA A 224 -0.59 -12.70 12.27
C ALA A 224 0.91 -12.97 12.14
N ALA A 225 1.64 -13.08 13.27
CA ALA A 225 3.05 -13.43 13.31
C ALA A 225 3.30 -14.86 12.78
N GLY A 226 2.48 -15.82 13.18
CA GLY A 226 2.55 -17.21 12.70
C GLY A 226 2.39 -17.30 11.18
N TYR A 227 1.43 -16.56 10.62
CA TYR A 227 1.21 -16.50 9.18
C TYR A 227 2.30 -15.75 8.44
N GLU A 228 2.92 -14.73 9.04
CA GLU A 228 4.08 -14.06 8.46
C GLU A 228 5.27 -15.01 8.33
N VAL A 229 5.57 -15.78 9.38
CA VAL A 229 6.65 -16.80 9.33
C VAL A 229 6.31 -17.94 8.36
N MET A 230 5.04 -18.35 8.28
CA MET A 230 4.59 -19.34 7.29
C MET A 230 4.79 -18.81 5.87
N TRP A 231 4.47 -17.55 5.62
CA TRP A 231 4.73 -16.88 4.35
C TRP A 231 6.24 -16.81 4.02
N ASP A 232 7.08 -16.48 5.00
CA ASP A 232 8.53 -16.47 4.82
C ASP A 232 9.07 -17.87 4.44
N LYS A 233 8.52 -18.94 5.01
CA LYS A 233 8.86 -20.32 4.65
C LYS A 233 8.41 -20.73 3.23
N LEU A 234 7.36 -20.14 2.71
CA LEU A 234 6.91 -20.41 1.34
C LEU A 234 7.79 -19.73 0.29
N ARG A 235 8.27 -18.51 0.56
CA ARG A 235 8.96 -17.67 -0.43
C ARG A 235 10.49 -17.73 -0.36
N PHE A 236 11.06 -18.15 0.75
CA PHE A 236 12.51 -18.17 0.95
C PHE A 236 13.06 -19.59 1.05
N THR A 237 14.30 -19.75 0.56
CA THR A 237 15.04 -20.99 0.79
C THR A 237 15.43 -21.13 2.26
N PRO A 238 15.71 -22.35 2.75
CA PRO A 238 16.19 -22.58 4.12
C PRO A 238 17.42 -21.72 4.48
N GLU A 239 18.36 -21.53 3.53
CA GLU A 239 19.56 -20.73 3.74
C GLU A 239 19.23 -19.26 3.99
N VAL A 240 18.28 -18.69 3.22
CA VAL A 240 17.81 -17.30 3.40
C VAL A 240 17.10 -17.14 4.74
N LEU A 241 16.29 -18.13 5.13
CA LEU A 241 15.60 -18.14 6.44
C LEU A 241 16.62 -18.16 7.59
N CYS A 242 17.68 -19.00 7.51
CA CYS A 242 18.75 -19.02 8.49
C CYS A 242 19.47 -17.67 8.58
N GLN A 243 19.82 -17.06 7.44
CA GLN A 243 20.47 -15.73 7.42
C GLN A 243 19.57 -14.65 8.07
N ARG A 244 18.27 -14.66 7.81
CA ARG A 244 17.31 -13.74 8.43
C ARG A 244 17.20 -13.95 9.93
N ALA A 245 17.12 -15.20 10.38
CA ALA A 245 17.09 -15.55 11.80
C ALA A 245 18.39 -15.12 12.51
N GLU A 246 19.56 -15.36 11.91
CA GLU A 246 20.84 -14.89 12.46
C GLU A 246 20.91 -13.35 12.56
N ALA A 247 20.44 -12.63 11.55
CA ALA A 247 20.36 -11.16 11.58
C ALA A 247 19.48 -10.68 12.74
N MET A 248 18.28 -11.29 12.90
CA MET A 248 17.39 -11.00 14.01
C MET A 248 18.03 -11.30 15.37
N ALA A 249 18.71 -12.45 15.51
CA ALA A 249 19.41 -12.83 16.75
C ALA A 249 20.52 -11.85 17.13
N LYS A 250 21.21 -11.29 16.13
CA LYS A 250 22.28 -10.31 16.31
C LYS A 250 21.79 -8.87 16.44
N GLY A 251 20.47 -8.63 16.37
CA GLY A 251 19.88 -7.30 16.41
C GLY A 251 20.22 -6.44 15.18
N LEU A 252 20.53 -7.07 14.04
CA LEU A 252 20.83 -6.38 12.79
C LEU A 252 19.53 -6.03 12.06
N GLU A 253 19.48 -4.83 11.50
CA GLU A 253 18.34 -4.43 10.68
C GLU A 253 18.25 -5.28 9.41
N LEU A 254 17.07 -5.84 9.17
CA LEU A 254 16.77 -6.47 7.89
C LEU A 254 16.63 -5.41 6.80
N PRO A 255 17.07 -5.67 5.57
CA PRO A 255 16.96 -4.73 4.47
C PRO A 255 15.49 -4.26 4.30
N ARG A 256 15.28 -2.96 4.26
CA ARG A 256 13.96 -2.34 4.01
C ARG A 256 14.01 -1.61 2.68
N GLU A 257 13.01 -1.85 1.84
CA GLU A 257 12.96 -1.24 0.50
C GLU A 257 12.67 0.27 0.51
N GLU A 258 12.13 0.82 1.61
CA GLU A 258 11.53 2.17 1.62
C GLU A 258 11.94 3.02 2.82
N THR A 259 13.23 3.20 3.05
CA THR A 259 13.69 4.15 4.05
C THR A 259 14.10 5.47 3.43
N CYS A 260 13.57 6.59 3.96
CA CYS A 260 14.21 7.88 3.84
C CYS A 260 15.15 8.06 5.03
N GLU A 261 16.37 8.52 4.78
CA GLU A 261 17.24 8.98 5.85
C GLU A 261 16.50 10.10 6.60
N GLY A 262 16.06 9.82 7.78
CA GLY A 262 15.35 10.76 8.68
C GLY A 262 16.04 10.83 10.01
N THR A 263 15.56 11.68 10.90
CA THR A 263 16.05 11.75 12.27
C THR A 263 15.88 10.37 12.90
N PRO A 264 16.96 9.65 13.24
CA PRO A 264 16.83 8.30 13.77
C PRO A 264 16.00 8.30 15.05
N GLY A 265 14.95 7.52 15.07
CA GLY A 265 14.25 7.11 16.29
C GLY A 265 12.99 7.86 16.68
N GLU A 266 12.77 9.12 16.27
CA GLU A 266 11.69 9.94 16.83
C GLU A 266 10.57 10.32 15.86
N GLY A 267 10.81 10.29 14.55
CA GLY A 267 9.87 10.72 13.52
C GLY A 267 9.54 9.66 12.48
N ILE A 268 8.83 10.07 11.43
CA ILE A 268 8.54 9.22 10.28
C ILE A 268 9.83 8.96 9.49
N SER A 269 10.18 7.68 9.29
CA SER A 269 11.37 7.26 8.53
C SER A 269 11.07 6.84 7.10
N CYS A 270 9.79 6.75 6.69
CA CYS A 270 9.39 6.39 5.34
C CYS A 270 9.20 7.63 4.44
N ARG A 271 8.76 7.42 3.21
CA ARG A 271 8.53 8.46 2.19
C ARG A 271 7.29 9.34 2.45
N ALA A 272 6.36 8.89 3.31
CA ALA A 272 5.09 9.55 3.59
C ALA A 272 5.30 10.99 4.06
N GLY A 273 4.67 11.96 3.38
CA GLY A 273 4.81 13.39 3.66
C GLY A 273 6.21 13.98 3.44
N ARG A 274 7.18 13.22 2.90
CA ARG A 274 8.57 13.65 2.67
C ARG A 274 8.98 13.61 1.20
N ALA A 275 8.63 12.54 0.48
CA ALA A 275 8.77 12.40 -0.96
C ALA A 275 7.54 11.73 -1.59
N ALA A 276 6.55 11.40 -0.79
CA ALA A 276 5.30 10.82 -1.25
C ALA A 276 4.11 11.46 -0.53
N PHE A 277 2.97 11.51 -1.21
CA PHE A 277 1.71 12.02 -0.68
C PHE A 277 0.53 11.16 -1.16
N TRP A 278 -0.60 11.31 -0.46
CA TRP A 278 -1.87 10.69 -0.81
C TRP A 278 -2.94 11.77 -0.93
N ILE A 279 -3.68 11.78 -2.03
CA ILE A 279 -4.84 12.65 -2.18
C ILE A 279 -6.07 11.75 -2.33
N ASN A 280 -7.07 11.95 -1.47
CA ASN A 280 -8.31 11.19 -1.53
C ASN A 280 -9.27 11.75 -2.60
N TRP A 281 -10.35 11.04 -2.85
CA TRP A 281 -11.34 11.37 -3.88
C TRP A 281 -12.00 12.76 -3.74
N ARG A 282 -11.90 13.40 -2.56
CA ARG A 282 -12.38 14.77 -2.31
C ARG A 282 -11.31 15.84 -2.51
N GLY A 283 -10.06 15.44 -2.67
CA GLY A 283 -8.94 16.36 -2.78
C GLY A 283 -8.21 16.66 -1.46
N ASP A 284 -8.48 15.90 -0.38
CA ASP A 284 -7.72 16.04 0.87
C ASP A 284 -6.36 15.34 0.72
N MET A 285 -5.27 16.08 0.89
CA MET A 285 -3.90 15.56 0.92
C MET A 285 -3.54 15.12 2.33
N THR A 286 -3.01 13.89 2.45
CA THR A 286 -2.44 13.33 3.69
C THR A 286 -1.04 12.78 3.41
N PRO A 287 -0.19 12.58 4.42
CA PRO A 287 1.12 11.95 4.23
C PRO A 287 1.03 10.53 3.67
N CYS A 288 0.02 9.76 4.10
CA CYS A 288 -0.15 8.34 3.79
C CYS A 288 -1.64 7.99 3.68
N GLY A 289 -1.98 7.05 2.78
CA GLY A 289 -3.35 6.56 2.62
C GLY A 289 -3.96 5.86 3.84
N MET A 290 -3.16 5.50 4.83
CA MET A 290 -3.62 4.91 6.09
C MET A 290 -3.89 5.96 7.20
N MET A 291 -3.58 7.23 6.95
CA MET A 291 -3.79 8.33 7.90
C MET A 291 -5.03 9.14 7.54
N THR A 292 -5.71 9.65 8.54
CA THR A 292 -6.82 10.62 8.40
C THR A 292 -6.38 12.05 8.69
N GLU A 293 -5.31 12.20 9.44
CA GLU A 293 -4.66 13.45 9.81
C GLU A 293 -3.13 13.28 9.80
N PRO A 294 -2.33 14.33 9.60
CA PRO A 294 -2.77 15.67 9.17
C PRO A 294 -3.35 15.61 7.75
N LYS A 295 -4.30 16.49 7.45
CA LYS A 295 -4.88 16.61 6.12
C LYS A 295 -5.04 18.06 5.69
N PHE A 296 -4.87 18.32 4.38
CA PHE A 296 -4.95 19.66 3.78
C PHE A 296 -5.73 19.58 2.47
N SER A 297 -6.73 20.45 2.31
CA SER A 297 -7.59 20.48 1.11
C SER A 297 -6.81 21.08 -0.05
N VAL A 298 -6.51 20.28 -1.08
CA VAL A 298 -5.87 20.78 -2.32
C VAL A 298 -6.77 21.72 -3.11
N PRO A 299 -8.10 21.49 -3.22
CA PRO A 299 -9.00 22.45 -3.86
C PRO A 299 -9.02 23.83 -3.21
N GLU A 300 -8.82 23.92 -1.89
CA GLU A 300 -8.84 25.20 -1.17
C GLU A 300 -7.48 25.91 -1.15
N LEU A 301 -6.40 25.14 -0.97
CA LEU A 301 -5.06 25.69 -0.76
C LEU A 301 -4.21 25.74 -2.02
N GLY A 302 -4.58 24.97 -3.04
CA GLY A 302 -3.69 24.62 -4.14
C GLY A 302 -2.68 23.54 -3.73
N PHE A 303 -2.12 22.84 -4.75
CA PHE A 303 -1.18 21.74 -4.50
C PHE A 303 0.07 22.17 -3.72
N ASP A 304 0.68 23.27 -4.11
CA ASP A 304 1.94 23.74 -3.54
C ASP A 304 1.85 23.96 -2.03
N ARG A 305 0.83 24.70 -1.61
CA ARG A 305 0.64 25.00 -0.19
C ARG A 305 0.21 23.75 0.58
N ALA A 306 -0.69 22.94 0.03
CA ALA A 306 -1.09 21.68 0.66
C ALA A 306 0.11 20.74 0.87
N TRP A 307 1.05 20.68 -0.09
CA TRP A 307 2.27 19.92 0.05
C TRP A 307 3.21 20.43 1.14
N GLU A 308 3.44 21.75 1.17
CA GLU A 308 4.28 22.40 2.18
C GLU A 308 3.74 22.19 3.60
N GLU A 309 2.44 22.37 3.78
CA GLU A 309 1.76 22.13 5.07
C GLU A 309 1.80 20.64 5.46
N THR A 310 1.59 19.72 4.49
CA THR A 310 1.70 18.27 4.74
C THR A 310 3.10 17.89 5.19
N ARG A 311 4.14 18.45 4.58
CA ARG A 311 5.53 18.21 4.99
C ARG A 311 5.80 18.73 6.39
N ALA A 312 5.47 20.00 6.65
CA ALA A 312 5.69 20.61 7.96
C ALA A 312 4.98 19.82 9.07
N ALA A 313 3.73 19.44 8.86
CA ALA A 313 2.99 18.62 9.80
C ALA A 313 3.59 17.21 9.98
N THR A 314 4.10 16.60 8.88
CA THR A 314 4.78 15.30 8.94
C THR A 314 6.08 15.36 9.75
N ASP A 315 6.88 16.41 9.57
CA ASP A 315 8.13 16.60 10.31
C ASP A 315 7.89 16.87 11.81
N ALA A 316 6.68 17.33 12.17
CA ALA A 316 6.27 17.51 13.56
C ALA A 316 5.79 16.22 14.26
N ILE A 317 5.47 15.15 13.51
CA ILE A 317 5.02 13.87 14.07
C ILE A 317 6.13 13.25 14.89
N ARG A 318 5.78 12.80 16.11
CA ARG A 318 6.66 12.03 16.99
C ARG A 318 6.06 10.66 17.24
N LEU A 319 6.92 9.65 17.17
CA LEU A 319 6.58 8.26 17.48
C LEU A 319 6.76 7.99 18.99
N PRO A 320 6.23 6.86 19.50
CA PRO A 320 6.36 6.55 20.93
C PRO A 320 7.83 6.57 21.39
N ALA A 321 8.12 7.28 22.48
CA ALA A 321 9.48 7.41 23.00
C ALA A 321 10.11 6.05 23.37
N GLU A 322 9.29 5.11 23.84
CA GLU A 322 9.70 3.75 24.19
C GLU A 322 10.24 2.95 22.99
N CYS A 323 9.88 3.36 21.76
CA CYS A 323 10.37 2.70 20.55
C CYS A 323 11.84 2.99 20.25
N THR A 324 12.41 4.09 20.78
CA THR A 324 13.79 4.51 20.52
C THR A 324 14.80 3.50 21.07
N GLY A 325 14.58 2.98 22.29
CA GLY A 325 15.45 1.98 22.94
C GLY A 325 14.93 0.55 22.86
N CYS A 326 13.94 0.27 22.02
CA CYS A 326 13.32 -1.04 21.98
C CYS A 326 14.24 -2.10 21.37
N LYS A 327 14.46 -3.20 22.11
CA LYS A 327 15.31 -4.33 21.65
C LYS A 327 14.83 -5.02 20.37
N TYR A 328 13.56 -4.84 20.01
CA TYR A 328 12.97 -5.39 18.78
C TYR A 328 12.94 -4.37 17.63
N LYS A 329 13.53 -3.19 17.78
CA LYS A 329 13.50 -2.10 16.78
C LYS A 329 13.98 -2.57 15.41
N HIS A 330 15.02 -3.40 15.37
CA HIS A 330 15.61 -3.95 14.14
C HIS A 330 14.67 -4.83 13.31
N ALA A 331 13.69 -5.49 13.95
CA ALA A 331 12.69 -6.34 13.29
C ALA A 331 11.30 -5.69 13.22
N CYS A 332 11.11 -4.53 13.89
CA CYS A 332 9.79 -3.90 14.01
C CYS A 332 9.45 -3.02 12.80
N HIS A 333 8.26 -3.21 12.24
CA HIS A 333 7.72 -2.40 11.15
C HIS A 333 6.72 -1.33 11.61
N ALA A 334 6.61 -1.07 12.93
CA ALA A 334 5.72 -0.04 13.45
C ALA A 334 6.01 1.32 12.79
N CYS A 335 4.97 1.99 12.35
CA CYS A 335 5.04 3.30 11.70
C CYS A 335 3.97 4.24 12.28
N ALA A 336 4.04 5.53 11.94
CA ALA A 336 3.09 6.53 12.42
C ALA A 336 1.62 6.15 12.11
N ALA A 337 1.35 5.59 10.93
CA ALA A 337 0.01 5.15 10.56
C ALA A 337 -0.48 3.99 11.45
N MET A 338 0.39 3.03 11.79
CA MET A 338 0.04 1.96 12.73
C MET A 338 -0.20 2.52 14.13
N CYS A 339 0.65 3.42 14.62
CA CYS A 339 0.46 4.06 15.92
C CYS A 339 -0.91 4.75 16.03
N VAL A 340 -1.23 5.63 15.07
CA VAL A 340 -2.50 6.37 15.11
C VAL A 340 -3.72 5.47 14.88
N SER A 341 -3.61 4.45 14.03
CA SER A 341 -4.73 3.53 13.79
C SER A 341 -5.03 2.62 14.99
N GLU A 342 -3.99 2.23 15.74
CA GLU A 342 -4.14 1.35 16.91
C GLU A 342 -4.54 2.11 18.18
N THR A 343 -4.08 3.36 18.32
CA THR A 343 -4.18 4.07 19.61
C THR A 343 -4.91 5.42 19.54
N GLY A 344 -5.16 5.92 18.33
CA GLY A 344 -5.68 7.28 18.10
C GLY A 344 -4.60 8.37 18.19
N ARG A 345 -3.33 8.04 18.44
CA ARG A 345 -2.23 8.99 18.65
C ARG A 345 -0.97 8.53 17.92
N PHE A 346 -0.18 9.45 17.39
CA PHE A 346 1.10 9.14 16.76
C PHE A 346 2.17 8.66 17.75
N ASP A 347 2.15 9.21 18.96
CA ASP A 347 3.03 8.87 20.07
C ASP A 347 2.48 7.73 20.96
N GLY A 348 1.35 7.14 20.58
CA GLY A 348 0.79 5.98 21.25
C GLY A 348 1.49 4.68 20.82
N ARG A 349 1.89 3.84 21.79
CA ARG A 349 2.53 2.56 21.50
C ARG A 349 1.50 1.56 20.93
N PRO A 350 1.71 1.03 19.72
CA PRO A 350 0.78 0.09 19.10
C PRO A 350 1.00 -1.32 19.63
N ASP A 351 0.37 -1.68 20.77
CA ASP A 351 0.59 -2.96 21.46
C ASP A 351 0.36 -4.18 20.56
N TYR A 352 -0.62 -4.12 19.66
CA TYR A 352 -0.84 -5.17 18.66
C TYR A 352 0.44 -5.43 17.85
N VAL A 353 1.04 -4.38 17.31
CA VAL A 353 2.25 -4.47 16.46
C VAL A 353 3.45 -4.91 17.29
N CYS A 354 3.55 -4.45 18.55
CA CYS A 354 4.60 -4.88 19.47
C CYS A 354 4.56 -6.39 19.72
N ARG A 355 3.37 -6.94 20.04
CA ARG A 355 3.17 -8.37 20.29
C ARG A 355 3.43 -9.19 19.02
N MET A 356 2.89 -8.76 17.88
CA MET A 356 3.14 -9.40 16.59
C MET A 356 4.64 -9.47 16.28
N THR A 357 5.40 -8.35 16.43
CA THR A 357 6.84 -8.34 16.19
C THR A 357 7.60 -9.29 17.12
N GLN A 358 7.27 -9.28 18.43
CA GLN A 358 7.93 -10.17 19.39
C GLN A 358 7.71 -11.64 19.03
N GLU A 359 6.50 -11.98 18.65
CA GLU A 359 6.15 -13.34 18.28
C GLU A 359 6.77 -13.75 16.93
N THR A 360 6.80 -12.84 15.93
CA THR A 360 7.49 -13.10 14.66
C THR A 360 8.98 -13.41 14.90
N VAL A 361 9.67 -12.63 15.73
CA VAL A 361 11.08 -12.90 16.07
C VAL A 361 11.23 -14.25 16.75
N ARG A 362 10.40 -14.56 17.75
CA ARG A 362 10.44 -15.85 18.45
C ARG A 362 10.27 -17.03 17.48
N LEU A 363 9.22 -17.00 16.68
CA LEU A 363 8.89 -18.07 15.71
C LEU A 363 9.95 -18.21 14.61
N THR A 364 10.52 -17.10 14.13
CA THR A 364 11.60 -17.15 13.14
C THR A 364 12.84 -17.82 13.69
N LEU A 365 13.23 -17.51 14.94
CA LEU A 365 14.38 -18.16 15.61
C LEU A 365 14.14 -19.64 15.91
N GLU A 366 12.89 -20.04 16.16
CA GLU A 366 12.54 -21.46 16.36
C GLU A 366 12.50 -22.24 15.04
N ALA A 367 12.11 -21.59 13.94
CA ALA A 367 11.97 -22.23 12.64
C ALA A 367 13.28 -22.73 12.01
N VAL A 368 14.42 -22.28 12.51
CA VAL A 368 15.77 -22.61 12.00
C VAL A 368 16.61 -23.48 12.97
N LYS A 369 16.02 -23.85 14.12
CA LYS A 369 16.60 -24.82 15.07
C LYS A 369 16.32 -26.23 14.62
#